data_1b741871e9b5aff358a9b504a9dcccbb
#
_entry.id   1b741871e9b5aff358a9b504a9dcccbb
#
_cell.length_a   1.000
_cell.length_b   1.000
_cell.length_c   1.000
_cell.angle_alpha   90.00
_cell.angle_beta   90.00
_cell.angle_gamma   90.00
#
_symmetry.space_group_name_H-M   'P 1'
#
loop_
_entity.id
_entity.type
_entity.pdbx_description
1 polymer ?
#
loop_
_entity_poly.entity_id
_entity_poly.type
_entity_poly.pdbx_seq_one_letter_code
_entity_poly.pdbx_strand_id
1 'polypeptide(L)'
;NFYDKYIAPSILDKIVFNSVVNSINYSEEKISVSTSQGLKLADKVIVSVPLKILQAGDIEFTPGLSKDKQSVIKNALIWDGFKAFFEFSNSFYDSGFEKIIENSKTQQKIFYDASFGQDSDKNIIGLFSVGNSVDKYNSLSKSQLRDVVLEELDNLFSNHATSNYKKHISQNWNKEPFIRGGYLTDHADWKEVRTLSESIKNKVYFAGGEYTDGESWVSVHTAARSAKKAVDEILLNTEHNKT
;
A
#
# COMPACT_ATOMS: atom_id res chain seq x y z
N ASN A 1 -5.99 15.50 -7.26
CA ASN A 1 -6.69 14.29 -6.84
C ASN A 1 -7.58 14.55 -5.62
N PHE A 2 -8.37 13.55 -5.17
CA PHE A 2 -9.27 13.69 -4.03
C PHE A 2 -8.53 14.02 -2.72
N TYR A 3 -7.43 13.33 -2.47
CA TYR A 3 -6.63 13.53 -1.27
C TYR A 3 -6.09 14.97 -1.18
N ASP A 4 -5.45 15.46 -2.24
CA ASP A 4 -4.86 16.81 -2.26
C ASP A 4 -5.92 17.90 -2.12
N LYS A 5 -7.11 17.66 -2.68
CA LYS A 5 -8.18 18.66 -2.67
C LYS A 5 -8.94 18.72 -1.34
N TYR A 6 -9.21 17.58 -0.69
CA TYR A 6 -10.17 17.50 0.41
C TYR A 6 -9.57 17.09 1.75
N ILE A 7 -8.42 16.42 1.77
CA ILE A 7 -7.82 15.90 2.99
C ILE A 7 -6.54 16.65 3.35
N ALA A 8 -5.57 16.71 2.44
CA ALA A 8 -4.26 17.28 2.71
C ALA A 8 -4.31 18.70 3.30
N PRO A 9 -5.12 19.64 2.79
CA PRO A 9 -5.14 21.00 3.32
C PRO A 9 -5.43 21.11 4.81
N SER A 10 -6.17 20.16 5.38
CA SER A 10 -6.56 20.18 6.81
C SER A 10 -5.54 19.54 7.75
N ILE A 11 -4.53 18.85 7.22
CA ILE A 11 -3.57 18.07 8.01
C ILE A 11 -2.10 18.36 7.71
N LEU A 12 -1.77 19.11 6.64
CA LEU A 12 -0.38 19.33 6.21
C LEU A 12 0.49 19.96 7.30
N ASP A 13 -0.05 20.86 8.08
CA ASP A 13 0.62 21.50 9.22
C ASP A 13 0.93 20.55 10.39
N LYS A 14 0.31 19.37 10.41
CA LYS A 14 0.46 18.34 11.44
C LYS A 14 1.38 17.20 11.00
N ILE A 15 1.79 17.20 9.73
CA ILE A 15 2.68 16.17 9.19
C ILE A 15 4.14 16.57 9.41
N VAL A 16 4.90 15.70 10.06
CA VAL A 16 6.34 15.85 10.19
C VAL A 16 7.02 14.95 9.17
N PHE A 17 7.43 15.53 8.06
CA PHE A 17 8.15 14.81 7.00
C PHE A 17 9.57 14.45 7.42
N ASN A 18 10.15 13.45 6.76
CA ASN A 18 11.53 12.96 7.00
C ASN A 18 11.78 12.52 8.45
N SER A 19 10.74 12.09 9.15
CA SER A 19 10.80 11.63 10.54
C SER A 19 10.53 10.14 10.60
N VAL A 20 11.58 9.34 10.38
CA VAL A 20 11.50 7.88 10.38
C VAL A 20 11.37 7.38 11.82
N VAL A 21 10.35 6.60 12.11
CA VAL A 21 10.14 5.95 13.41
C VAL A 21 11.01 4.70 13.52
N ASN A 22 11.81 4.60 14.58
CA ASN A 22 12.68 3.46 14.85
C ASN A 22 12.17 2.59 16.01
N SER A 23 11.50 3.19 17.02
CA SER A 23 10.95 2.43 18.13
C SER A 23 9.75 3.11 18.78
N ILE A 24 8.89 2.27 19.39
CA ILE A 24 7.72 2.68 20.15
C ILE A 24 7.77 1.99 21.51
N ASN A 25 8.04 2.76 22.58
CA ASN A 25 8.02 2.26 23.94
C ASN A 25 6.73 2.72 24.65
N TYR A 26 5.89 1.75 25.01
CA TYR A 26 4.62 1.95 25.70
C TYR A 26 4.55 1.32 27.10
N SER A 27 5.73 1.07 27.72
CA SER A 27 5.83 0.54 29.09
C SER A 27 5.36 1.53 30.15
N GLU A 28 5.65 2.82 29.94
CA GLU A 28 5.35 3.90 30.86
C GLU A 28 3.99 4.56 30.57
N GLU A 29 3.56 5.50 31.41
CA GLU A 29 2.29 6.23 31.25
C GLU A 29 2.24 6.91 29.87
N LYS A 30 3.23 7.70 29.52
CA LYS A 30 3.41 8.27 28.18
C LYS A 30 4.15 7.31 27.29
N ILE A 31 3.69 7.22 26.05
CA ILE A 31 4.39 6.46 25.02
C ILE A 31 5.54 7.31 24.49
N SER A 32 6.72 6.73 24.43
CA SER A 32 7.86 7.37 23.76
C SER A 32 8.09 6.76 22.39
N VAL A 33 8.13 7.64 21.38
CA VAL A 33 8.37 7.28 19.96
C VAL A 33 9.71 7.85 19.55
N SER A 34 10.70 6.99 19.32
CA SER A 34 12.00 7.39 18.81
C SER A 34 11.96 7.55 17.30
N THR A 35 12.40 8.69 16.82
CA THR A 35 12.46 8.99 15.39
C THR A 35 13.83 9.48 14.97
N SER A 36 14.10 9.53 13.66
CA SER A 36 15.32 10.13 13.10
C SER A 36 15.49 11.62 13.45
N GLN A 37 14.44 12.29 13.93
CA GLN A 37 14.45 13.69 14.36
C GLN A 37 14.32 13.86 15.87
N GLY A 38 14.51 12.77 16.64
CA GLY A 38 14.47 12.79 18.10
C GLY A 38 13.23 12.13 18.69
N LEU A 39 13.12 12.23 20.01
CA LEU A 39 12.07 11.59 20.79
C LEU A 39 10.77 12.40 20.76
N LYS A 40 9.65 11.71 20.59
CA LYS A 40 8.30 12.26 20.72
C LYS A 40 7.55 11.54 21.85
N LEU A 41 6.74 12.26 22.60
CA LEU A 41 5.88 11.71 23.65
C LEU A 41 4.42 11.81 23.22
N ALA A 42 3.66 10.76 23.48
CA ALA A 42 2.24 10.68 23.14
C ALA A 42 1.43 9.91 24.20
N ASP A 43 0.15 10.17 24.30
CA ASP A 43 -0.79 9.38 25.10
C ASP A 43 -1.25 8.13 24.35
N LYS A 44 -1.40 8.25 23.04
CA LYS A 44 -1.84 7.21 22.12
C LYS A 44 -1.01 7.26 20.84
N VAL A 45 -0.79 6.12 20.24
CA VAL A 45 -0.10 5.98 18.95
C VAL A 45 -0.96 5.14 18.02
N ILE A 46 -1.15 5.59 16.79
CA ILE A 46 -1.74 4.79 15.70
C ILE A 46 -0.61 4.44 14.74
N VAL A 47 -0.36 3.15 14.57
CA VAL A 47 0.61 2.59 13.62
C VAL A 47 -0.10 2.36 12.30
N SER A 48 0.31 3.04 11.23
CA SER A 48 -0.28 2.90 9.89
C SER A 48 0.74 2.57 8.80
N VAL A 49 1.90 2.05 9.21
CA VAL A 49 2.94 1.64 8.27
C VAL A 49 2.53 0.37 7.50
N PRO A 50 3.00 0.19 6.26
CA PRO A 50 2.82 -1.05 5.52
C PRO A 50 3.31 -2.27 6.32
N LEU A 51 2.59 -3.38 6.24
CA LEU A 51 2.90 -4.57 7.04
C LEU A 51 4.31 -5.13 6.77
N LYS A 52 4.84 -4.95 5.57
CA LYS A 52 6.25 -5.28 5.23
C LYS A 52 7.27 -4.57 6.13
N ILE A 53 6.97 -3.38 6.62
CA ILE A 53 7.84 -2.64 7.55
C ILE A 53 7.87 -3.33 8.92
N LEU A 54 6.71 -3.81 9.39
CA LEU A 54 6.63 -4.59 10.63
C LEU A 54 7.27 -5.98 10.45
N GLN A 55 7.11 -6.62 9.30
CA GLN A 55 7.76 -7.90 8.97
C GLN A 55 9.29 -7.80 8.96
N ALA A 56 9.81 -6.69 8.50
CA ALA A 56 11.26 -6.42 8.48
C ALA A 56 11.84 -6.11 9.87
N GLY A 57 10.99 -5.81 10.86
CA GLY A 57 11.44 -5.42 12.19
C GLY A 57 12.02 -4.01 12.25
N ASP A 58 11.67 -3.13 11.33
CA ASP A 58 12.20 -1.76 11.25
C ASP A 58 11.73 -0.89 12.42
N ILE A 59 10.67 -1.29 13.12
CA ILE A 59 10.16 -0.60 14.31
C ILE A 59 10.22 -1.54 15.51
N GLU A 60 11.02 -1.19 16.49
CA GLU A 60 11.11 -1.92 17.75
C GLU A 60 9.96 -1.54 18.68
N PHE A 61 9.32 -2.54 19.30
CA PHE A 61 8.24 -2.34 20.28
C PHE A 61 8.70 -2.75 21.68
N THR A 62 8.50 -1.87 22.67
CA THR A 62 8.82 -2.12 24.08
C THR A 62 7.58 -1.82 24.94
N PRO A 63 7.00 -2.80 25.66
CA PRO A 63 7.26 -4.25 25.58
C PRO A 63 7.09 -4.81 24.17
N GLY A 64 7.68 -5.96 23.89
CA GLY A 64 7.48 -6.64 22.58
C GLY A 64 6.01 -6.98 22.32
N LEU A 65 5.65 -7.06 21.04
CA LEU A 65 4.31 -7.50 20.60
C LEU A 65 4.02 -8.92 21.12
N SER A 66 2.74 -9.26 21.31
CA SER A 66 2.32 -10.62 21.69
C SER A 66 2.81 -11.66 20.67
N LYS A 67 3.04 -12.90 21.11
CA LYS A 67 3.48 -13.99 20.23
C LYS A 67 2.51 -14.20 19.06
N ASP A 68 1.21 -14.10 19.31
CA ASP A 68 0.18 -14.26 18.28
C ASP A 68 0.27 -13.17 17.24
N LYS A 69 0.38 -11.89 17.67
CA LYS A 69 0.53 -10.75 16.73
C LYS A 69 1.84 -10.85 15.94
N GLN A 70 2.95 -11.24 16.57
CA GLN A 70 4.23 -11.48 15.89
C GLN A 70 4.12 -12.59 14.85
N SER A 71 3.43 -13.70 15.19
CA SER A 71 3.21 -14.83 14.28
C SER A 71 2.40 -14.39 13.06
N VAL A 72 1.31 -13.66 13.26
CA VAL A 72 0.45 -13.17 12.16
C VAL A 72 1.22 -12.18 11.30
N ILE A 73 1.93 -11.21 11.89
CA ILE A 73 2.79 -10.27 11.12
C ILE A 73 3.77 -11.05 10.25
N LYS A 74 4.48 -12.02 10.82
CA LYS A 74 5.51 -12.78 10.12
C LYS A 74 4.96 -13.60 8.95
N ASN A 75 3.78 -14.19 9.11
CA ASN A 75 3.22 -15.15 8.16
C ASN A 75 2.26 -14.53 7.15
N ALA A 76 1.80 -13.30 7.37
CA ALA A 76 0.90 -12.62 6.45
C ALA A 76 1.52 -12.45 5.06
N LEU A 77 0.80 -12.87 4.02
CA LEU A 77 1.28 -12.81 2.66
C LEU A 77 1.00 -11.43 2.05
N ILE A 78 2.04 -10.67 1.84
CA ILE A 78 1.99 -9.40 1.11
C ILE A 78 2.50 -9.64 -0.30
N TRP A 79 1.68 -9.35 -1.28
CA TRP A 79 2.08 -9.42 -2.67
C TRP A 79 3.12 -8.36 -3.01
N ASP A 80 4.04 -8.72 -3.87
CA ASP A 80 4.89 -7.75 -4.56
C ASP A 80 4.04 -6.88 -5.46
N GLY A 81 4.48 -5.64 -5.72
CA GLY A 81 3.70 -4.68 -6.49
C GLY A 81 4.54 -3.93 -7.52
N PHE A 82 4.01 -3.87 -8.75
CA PHE A 82 4.62 -3.12 -9.85
C PHE A 82 3.54 -2.41 -10.67
N LYS A 83 3.79 -1.15 -11.02
CA LYS A 83 2.97 -0.39 -11.96
C LYS A 83 3.82 0.28 -13.02
N ALA A 84 3.28 0.38 -14.24
CA ALA A 84 3.85 1.21 -15.28
C ALA A 84 2.73 1.87 -16.10
N PHE A 85 3.05 3.02 -16.68
CA PHE A 85 2.15 3.75 -17.57
C PHE A 85 2.91 4.09 -18.86
N PHE A 86 2.34 3.71 -19.98
CA PHE A 86 2.89 3.89 -21.31
C PHE A 86 2.03 4.88 -22.10
N GLU A 87 2.62 5.98 -22.55
CA GLU A 87 1.95 6.99 -23.38
C GLU A 87 2.21 6.70 -24.85
N PHE A 88 1.13 6.81 -25.66
CA PHE A 88 1.14 6.54 -27.10
C PHE A 88 0.68 7.78 -27.88
N SER A 89 1.10 7.86 -29.16
CA SER A 89 0.71 8.94 -30.06
C SER A 89 -0.76 8.87 -30.48
N ASN A 90 -1.28 7.65 -30.67
CA ASN A 90 -2.67 7.40 -31.06
C ASN A 90 -3.28 6.31 -30.17
N SER A 91 -4.61 6.32 -30.04
CA SER A 91 -5.35 5.21 -29.50
C SER A 91 -5.44 4.11 -30.56
N PHE A 92 -4.98 2.93 -30.22
CA PHE A 92 -5.09 1.70 -31.02
C PHE A 92 -5.86 0.61 -30.27
N TYR A 93 -6.54 0.99 -29.23
CA TYR A 93 -7.32 0.13 -28.34
C TYR A 93 -8.70 0.76 -28.09
N ASP A 94 -9.66 -0.07 -27.67
CA ASP A 94 -11.00 0.39 -27.32
C ASP A 94 -10.97 1.22 -26.03
N SER A 95 -11.73 2.31 -26.02
CA SER A 95 -11.84 3.18 -24.83
C SER A 95 -12.36 2.41 -23.62
N GLY A 96 -11.66 2.51 -22.52
CA GLY A 96 -12.00 1.86 -21.26
C GLY A 96 -11.71 0.34 -21.25
N PHE A 97 -10.83 -0.16 -22.15
CA PHE A 97 -10.47 -1.56 -22.13
C PHE A 97 -9.80 -1.98 -20.82
N GLU A 98 -10.04 -3.21 -20.43
CA GLU A 98 -9.29 -3.94 -19.42
C GLU A 98 -8.96 -5.33 -19.96
N LYS A 99 -7.70 -5.74 -19.90
CA LYS A 99 -7.24 -7.04 -20.33
C LYS A 99 -6.54 -7.74 -19.20
N ILE A 100 -7.21 -8.71 -18.62
CA ILE A 100 -6.63 -9.58 -17.61
C ILE A 100 -5.74 -10.59 -18.32
N ILE A 101 -4.44 -10.55 -18.04
CA ILE A 101 -3.44 -11.47 -18.61
C ILE A 101 -3.23 -12.66 -17.69
N GLU A 102 -3.14 -12.39 -16.39
CA GLU A 102 -2.95 -13.38 -15.34
C GLU A 102 -3.85 -13.06 -14.15
N ASN A 103 -4.52 -14.07 -13.63
CA ASN A 103 -5.32 -13.96 -12.42
C ASN A 103 -5.34 -15.31 -11.70
N SER A 104 -4.59 -15.42 -10.63
CA SER A 104 -4.49 -16.63 -9.81
C SER A 104 -4.30 -16.28 -8.33
N LYS A 105 -4.20 -17.31 -7.48
CA LYS A 105 -3.92 -17.11 -6.04
C LYS A 105 -2.54 -16.53 -5.74
N THR A 106 -1.62 -16.55 -6.69
CA THR A 106 -0.23 -16.14 -6.48
C THR A 106 0.15 -14.89 -7.27
N GLN A 107 -0.69 -14.46 -8.22
CA GLN A 107 -0.35 -13.34 -9.10
C GLN A 107 -1.56 -12.77 -9.84
N GLN A 108 -1.48 -11.48 -10.15
CA GLN A 108 -2.39 -10.81 -11.08
C GLN A 108 -1.60 -9.90 -12.01
N LYS A 109 -2.03 -9.85 -13.28
CA LYS A 109 -1.48 -8.94 -14.28
C LYS A 109 -2.57 -8.45 -15.21
N ILE A 110 -2.68 -7.14 -15.31
CA ILE A 110 -3.76 -6.47 -16.04
C ILE A 110 -3.16 -5.32 -16.85
N PHE A 111 -3.54 -5.23 -18.12
CA PHE A 111 -3.42 -4.00 -18.91
C PHE A 111 -4.77 -3.30 -18.97
N TYR A 112 -4.77 -1.97 -18.88
CA TYR A 112 -6.00 -1.19 -18.87
C TYR A 112 -5.82 0.19 -19.47
N ASP A 113 -6.90 0.79 -19.95
CA ASP A 113 -6.92 2.19 -20.39
C ASP A 113 -6.85 3.13 -19.18
N ALA A 114 -5.66 3.66 -18.93
CA ALA A 114 -5.45 4.59 -17.82
C ALA A 114 -5.89 6.04 -18.13
N SER A 115 -6.29 6.32 -19.37
CA SER A 115 -6.87 7.60 -19.80
C SER A 115 -8.38 7.64 -19.61
N PHE A 116 -9.03 6.49 -19.51
CA PHE A 116 -10.49 6.40 -19.42
C PHE A 116 -11.04 7.21 -18.24
N GLY A 117 -12.02 8.04 -18.51
CA GLY A 117 -12.66 8.89 -17.50
C GLY A 117 -11.78 10.03 -16.95
N GLN A 118 -10.60 10.28 -17.56
CA GLN A 118 -9.74 11.41 -17.23
C GLN A 118 -10.02 12.60 -18.17
N ASP A 119 -9.88 13.82 -17.65
CA ASP A 119 -9.90 15.04 -18.46
C ASP A 119 -8.53 15.20 -19.14
N SER A 120 -8.29 14.40 -20.19
CA SER A 120 -7.00 14.32 -20.88
C SER A 120 -7.17 13.79 -22.30
N ASP A 121 -6.41 14.36 -23.24
CA ASP A 121 -6.27 13.91 -24.63
C ASP A 121 -5.18 12.85 -24.84
N LYS A 122 -4.57 12.37 -23.77
CA LYS A 122 -3.47 11.40 -23.81
C LYS A 122 -3.99 9.98 -23.93
N ASN A 123 -3.29 9.18 -24.69
CA ASN A 123 -3.51 7.75 -24.83
C ASN A 123 -2.53 7.01 -23.90
N ILE A 124 -3.00 6.51 -22.77
CA ILE A 124 -2.15 5.89 -21.75
C ILE A 124 -2.65 4.48 -21.43
N ILE A 125 -1.80 3.48 -21.62
CA ILE A 125 -2.03 2.13 -21.12
C ILE A 125 -1.33 1.96 -19.78
N GLY A 126 -2.05 1.52 -18.77
CA GLY A 126 -1.54 1.12 -17.48
C GLY A 126 -1.23 -0.38 -17.44
N LEU A 127 -0.10 -0.73 -16.86
CA LEU A 127 0.24 -2.08 -16.42
C LEU A 127 0.09 -2.14 -14.90
N PHE A 128 -0.76 -3.02 -14.43
CA PHE A 128 -0.86 -3.44 -13.04
C PHE A 128 -0.35 -4.88 -12.92
N SER A 129 0.62 -5.10 -12.03
CA SER A 129 1.20 -6.42 -11.80
C SER A 129 1.44 -6.62 -10.30
N VAL A 130 0.98 -7.73 -9.74
CA VAL A 130 1.18 -8.09 -8.34
C VAL A 130 1.50 -9.58 -8.19
N GLY A 131 2.16 -9.92 -7.07
CA GLY A 131 2.61 -11.27 -6.78
C GLY A 131 3.73 -11.73 -7.73
N ASN A 132 3.77 -13.01 -8.09
CA ASN A 132 4.84 -13.60 -8.89
C ASN A 132 4.97 -12.98 -10.30
N SER A 133 3.91 -12.39 -10.84
CA SER A 133 3.98 -11.69 -12.13
C SER A 133 4.91 -10.47 -12.13
N VAL A 134 5.26 -9.96 -10.95
CA VAL A 134 6.21 -8.84 -10.78
C VAL A 134 7.64 -9.26 -11.07
N ASP A 135 8.00 -10.53 -10.88
CA ASP A 135 9.37 -11.03 -11.03
C ASP A 135 9.95 -10.72 -12.41
N LYS A 136 9.12 -10.78 -13.42
CA LYS A 136 9.48 -10.43 -14.80
C LYS A 136 10.05 -9.00 -14.93
N TYR A 137 9.59 -8.07 -14.09
CA TYR A 137 9.91 -6.64 -14.18
C TYR A 137 10.94 -6.18 -13.13
N ASN A 138 11.20 -6.99 -12.09
CA ASN A 138 11.97 -6.58 -10.92
C ASN A 138 13.40 -6.13 -11.22
N SER A 139 14.06 -6.75 -12.21
CA SER A 139 15.46 -6.52 -12.55
C SER A 139 15.68 -5.76 -13.85
N LEU A 140 14.62 -5.40 -14.57
CA LEU A 140 14.73 -4.75 -15.86
C LEU A 140 15.21 -3.31 -15.74
N SER A 141 16.12 -2.92 -16.63
CA SER A 141 16.41 -1.51 -16.88
C SER A 141 15.21 -0.83 -17.55
N LYS A 142 15.20 0.51 -17.56
CA LYS A 142 14.13 1.27 -18.20
C LYS A 142 13.91 0.87 -19.67
N SER A 143 14.98 0.68 -20.44
CA SER A 143 14.88 0.25 -21.84
C SER A 143 14.37 -1.17 -22.00
N GLN A 144 14.86 -2.11 -21.17
CA GLN A 144 14.38 -3.49 -21.21
C GLN A 144 12.89 -3.59 -20.82
N LEU A 145 12.47 -2.83 -19.81
CA LEU A 145 11.05 -2.74 -19.43
C LEU A 145 10.19 -2.26 -20.59
N ARG A 146 10.65 -1.20 -21.29
CA ARG A 146 9.97 -0.71 -22.49
C ARG A 146 9.80 -1.82 -23.52
N ASP A 147 10.88 -2.48 -23.85
CA ASP A 147 10.89 -3.46 -24.95
C ASP A 147 10.01 -4.66 -24.60
N VAL A 148 10.10 -5.17 -23.39
CA VAL A 148 9.27 -6.29 -22.90
C VAL A 148 7.77 -5.93 -22.88
N VAL A 149 7.41 -4.75 -22.42
CA VAL A 149 5.99 -4.35 -22.32
C VAL A 149 5.43 -4.01 -23.71
N LEU A 150 6.23 -3.40 -24.59
CA LEU A 150 5.79 -3.14 -25.96
C LEU A 150 5.57 -4.42 -26.74
N GLU A 151 6.43 -5.43 -26.59
CA GLU A 151 6.22 -6.76 -27.19
C GLU A 151 4.90 -7.41 -26.71
N GLU A 152 4.63 -7.33 -25.41
CA GLU A 152 3.37 -7.83 -24.85
C GLU A 152 2.15 -7.10 -25.42
N LEU A 153 2.21 -5.77 -25.53
CA LEU A 153 1.15 -4.97 -26.09
C LEU A 153 1.00 -5.14 -27.61
N ASP A 154 2.09 -5.32 -28.35
CA ASP A 154 2.05 -5.62 -29.78
C ASP A 154 1.35 -6.96 -30.05
N ASN A 155 1.60 -7.97 -29.22
CA ASN A 155 0.89 -9.24 -29.29
C ASN A 155 -0.62 -9.11 -29.00
N LEU A 156 -1.03 -8.18 -28.14
CA LEU A 156 -2.43 -7.93 -27.81
C LEU A 156 -3.15 -7.06 -28.84
N PHE A 157 -2.44 -6.14 -29.49
CA PHE A 157 -2.98 -5.09 -30.33
C PHE A 157 -2.38 -5.08 -31.76
N SER A 158 -2.08 -6.25 -32.33
CA SER A 158 -1.70 -6.43 -33.73
C SER A 158 -0.52 -5.56 -34.18
N ASN A 159 0.54 -5.48 -33.35
CA ASN A 159 1.77 -4.71 -33.59
C ASN A 159 1.59 -3.19 -33.69
N HIS A 160 0.56 -2.63 -33.02
CA HIS A 160 0.35 -1.19 -33.03
C HIS A 160 1.03 -0.44 -31.87
N ALA A 161 1.48 -1.12 -30.83
CA ALA A 161 2.03 -0.46 -29.64
C ALA A 161 3.40 0.17 -29.91
N THR A 162 4.35 -0.61 -30.45
CA THR A 162 5.72 -0.11 -30.68
C THR A 162 5.75 1.11 -31.61
N SER A 163 4.99 1.09 -32.71
CA SER A 163 4.96 2.22 -33.68
C SER A 163 4.35 3.50 -33.10
N ASN A 164 3.53 3.41 -32.09
CA ASN A 164 2.87 4.54 -31.44
C ASN A 164 3.50 4.96 -30.10
N TYR A 165 4.53 4.26 -29.61
CA TYR A 165 5.16 4.54 -28.35
C TYR A 165 5.81 5.94 -28.27
N LYS A 166 5.57 6.65 -27.16
CA LYS A 166 6.19 7.96 -26.85
C LYS A 166 7.13 7.88 -25.65
N LYS A 167 6.62 7.49 -24.52
CA LYS A 167 7.36 7.39 -23.25
C LYS A 167 6.64 6.51 -22.24
N HIS A 168 7.32 6.16 -21.18
CA HIS A 168 6.73 5.48 -20.04
C HIS A 168 7.33 5.94 -18.73
N ILE A 169 6.59 5.67 -17.65
CA ILE A 169 7.05 5.73 -16.27
C ILE A 169 6.71 4.41 -15.58
N SER A 170 7.47 4.03 -14.57
CA SER A 170 7.19 2.83 -13.79
C SER A 170 7.53 3.03 -12.33
N GLN A 171 6.86 2.27 -11.48
CA GLN A 171 7.07 2.20 -10.05
C GLN A 171 7.15 0.75 -9.60
N ASN A 172 8.29 0.37 -9.04
CA ASN A 172 8.48 -0.89 -8.35
C ASN A 172 8.32 -0.67 -6.84
N TRP A 173 7.17 -1.02 -6.31
CA TRP A 173 6.83 -0.80 -4.90
C TRP A 173 7.67 -1.63 -3.93
N ASN A 174 8.24 -2.75 -4.39
CA ASN A 174 9.13 -3.59 -3.57
C ASN A 174 10.45 -2.89 -3.25
N LYS A 175 10.89 -1.96 -4.12
CA LYS A 175 12.12 -1.18 -3.96
C LYS A 175 11.93 0.10 -3.16
N GLU A 176 10.70 0.47 -2.83
CA GLU A 176 10.41 1.62 -2.00
C GLU A 176 10.75 1.31 -0.53
N PRO A 177 11.70 2.02 0.10
CA PRO A 177 12.25 1.64 1.39
C PRO A 177 11.22 1.62 2.52
N PHE A 178 10.14 2.40 2.40
CA PHE A 178 9.08 2.51 3.41
C PHE A 178 7.77 1.81 3.01
N ILE A 179 7.79 1.01 1.93
CA ILE A 179 6.61 0.26 1.44
C ILE A 179 6.94 -1.22 1.28
N ARG A 180 7.90 -1.56 0.42
CA ARG A 180 8.48 -2.89 0.18
C ARG A 180 7.51 -3.96 -0.33
N GLY A 181 6.41 -3.56 -0.93
CA GLY A 181 5.42 -4.49 -1.49
C GLY A 181 4.20 -3.80 -2.07
N GLY A 182 3.22 -4.58 -2.40
CA GLY A 182 1.90 -4.15 -2.85
C GLY A 182 0.94 -4.05 -1.68
N TYR A 183 0.19 -5.12 -1.43
CA TYR A 183 -0.84 -5.19 -0.38
C TYR A 183 -1.07 -6.65 0.05
N LEU A 184 -1.77 -6.81 1.16
CA LEU A 184 -2.15 -8.12 1.69
C LEU A 184 -2.96 -8.89 0.65
N THR A 185 -2.57 -10.14 0.38
CA THR A 185 -3.30 -11.00 -0.55
C THR A 185 -4.74 -11.22 -0.10
N ASP A 186 -5.67 -11.28 -1.05
CA ASP A 186 -7.08 -11.63 -0.85
C ASP A 186 -7.30 -13.10 -0.44
N HIS A 187 -6.25 -13.89 -0.43
CA HIS A 187 -6.24 -15.27 0.04
C HIS A 187 -5.69 -15.43 1.47
N ALA A 188 -5.46 -14.31 2.18
CA ALA A 188 -5.06 -14.34 3.58
C ALA A 188 -6.14 -14.97 4.47
N ASP A 189 -5.75 -15.58 5.59
CA ASP A 189 -6.71 -16.00 6.62
C ASP A 189 -7.22 -14.76 7.36
N TRP A 190 -8.46 -14.39 7.06
CA TRP A 190 -9.10 -13.21 7.61
C TRP A 190 -9.28 -13.25 9.13
N LYS A 191 -9.28 -14.42 9.75
CA LYS A 191 -9.28 -14.51 11.22
C LYS A 191 -7.94 -14.07 11.80
N GLU A 192 -6.84 -14.46 11.15
CA GLU A 192 -5.50 -14.00 11.52
C GLU A 192 -5.35 -12.50 11.26
N VAL A 193 -5.90 -12.00 10.15
CA VAL A 193 -5.86 -10.58 9.78
C VAL A 193 -6.50 -9.69 10.86
N ARG A 194 -7.56 -10.12 11.52
CA ARG A 194 -8.17 -9.38 12.63
C ARG A 194 -7.18 -9.09 13.75
N THR A 195 -6.30 -10.04 14.06
CA THR A 195 -5.24 -9.86 15.08
C THR A 195 -4.31 -8.71 14.75
N LEU A 196 -4.11 -8.39 13.45
CA LEU A 196 -3.30 -7.24 13.05
C LEU A 196 -3.92 -5.90 13.49
N SER A 197 -5.25 -5.79 13.52
CA SER A 197 -5.96 -4.56 13.89
C SER A 197 -6.16 -4.37 15.40
N GLU A 198 -5.93 -5.42 16.22
CA GLU A 198 -6.12 -5.35 17.65
C GLU A 198 -5.20 -4.35 18.32
N SER A 199 -5.77 -3.47 19.15
CA SER A 199 -5.01 -2.50 19.93
C SER A 199 -4.21 -3.18 21.06
N ILE A 200 -3.19 -2.49 21.56
CA ILE A 200 -2.34 -2.97 22.64
C ILE A 200 -2.50 -2.07 23.85
N LYS A 201 -3.01 -2.61 24.95
CA LYS A 201 -3.15 -1.94 26.26
C LYS A 201 -3.86 -0.58 26.16
N ASN A 202 -4.75 -0.39 25.23
CA ASN A 202 -5.39 0.91 24.95
C ASN A 202 -4.37 2.05 24.71
N LYS A 203 -3.20 1.75 24.24
CA LYS A 203 -2.10 2.70 23.97
C LYS A 203 -1.68 2.73 22.52
N VAL A 204 -1.42 1.55 21.92
CA VAL A 204 -0.97 1.42 20.55
C VAL A 204 -2.08 0.80 19.72
N TYR A 205 -2.48 1.47 18.67
CA TYR A 205 -3.56 1.11 17.74
C TYR A 205 -2.98 0.89 16.35
N PHE A 206 -3.70 0.17 15.51
CA PHE A 206 -3.27 -0.13 14.14
C PHE A 206 -4.36 0.27 13.16
N ALA A 207 -3.98 0.93 12.06
CA ALA A 207 -4.91 1.35 11.02
C ALA A 207 -4.23 1.34 9.64
N GLY A 208 -4.97 0.96 8.61
CA GLY A 208 -4.48 0.86 7.23
C GLY A 208 -5.19 -0.25 6.48
N GLY A 209 -4.83 -0.46 5.22
CA GLY A 209 -5.43 -1.48 4.38
C GLY A 209 -5.25 -2.91 4.91
N GLU A 210 -4.15 -3.18 5.59
CA GLU A 210 -3.80 -4.49 6.14
C GLU A 210 -4.29 -4.68 7.61
N TYR A 211 -4.79 -3.61 8.24
CA TYR A 211 -5.25 -3.61 9.63
C TYR A 211 -6.77 -3.50 9.71
N THR A 212 -7.46 -4.37 9.00
CA THR A 212 -8.92 -4.37 8.87
C THR A 212 -9.58 -5.33 9.87
N ASP A 213 -10.90 -5.40 9.84
CA ASP A 213 -11.69 -6.36 10.61
C ASP A 213 -11.63 -7.80 10.04
N GLY A 214 -10.93 -8.00 8.93
CA GLY A 214 -10.86 -9.28 8.23
C GLY A 214 -12.12 -9.64 7.44
N GLU A 215 -13.10 -8.73 7.32
CA GLU A 215 -14.35 -8.96 6.59
C GLU A 215 -14.42 -8.18 5.27
N SER A 216 -13.46 -7.29 5.06
CA SER A 216 -13.44 -6.39 3.92
C SER A 216 -12.14 -6.50 3.14
N TRP A 217 -12.25 -6.42 1.82
CA TRP A 217 -11.13 -6.41 0.89
C TRP A 217 -10.15 -5.25 1.14
N VAL A 218 -8.87 -5.48 0.92
CA VAL A 218 -7.82 -4.45 1.04
C VAL A 218 -8.03 -3.36 0.01
N SER A 219 -8.38 -2.15 0.46
CA SER A 219 -8.68 -1.01 -0.41
C SER A 219 -8.59 0.32 0.35
N VAL A 220 -8.63 1.44 -0.39
CA VAL A 220 -8.58 2.79 0.21
C VAL A 220 -9.73 3.02 1.20
N HIS A 221 -10.94 2.58 0.87
CA HIS A 221 -12.09 2.76 1.77
C HIS A 221 -12.03 1.87 3.01
N THR A 222 -11.45 0.67 2.92
CA THR A 222 -11.25 -0.18 4.10
C THR A 222 -10.15 0.37 5.00
N ALA A 223 -9.09 0.94 4.43
CA ALA A 223 -8.07 1.66 5.18
C ALA A 223 -8.68 2.86 5.96
N ALA A 224 -9.53 3.66 5.31
CA ALA A 224 -10.22 4.77 5.96
C ALA A 224 -11.16 4.28 7.08
N ARG A 225 -11.87 3.16 6.87
CA ARG A 225 -12.73 2.54 7.88
C ARG A 225 -11.93 2.04 9.08
N SER A 226 -10.78 1.40 8.86
CA SER A 226 -9.91 0.94 9.95
C SER A 226 -9.35 2.11 10.76
N ALA A 227 -9.00 3.23 10.11
CA ALA A 227 -8.56 4.45 10.79
C ALA A 227 -9.69 5.03 11.67
N LYS A 228 -10.92 5.11 11.13
CA LYS A 228 -12.07 5.54 11.92
C LYS A 228 -12.29 4.65 13.14
N LYS A 229 -12.25 3.33 12.98
CA LYS A 229 -12.38 2.36 14.07
C LYS A 229 -11.34 2.59 15.17
N ALA A 230 -10.08 2.78 14.80
CA ALA A 230 -9.02 3.06 15.78
C ALA A 230 -9.26 4.37 16.55
N VAL A 231 -9.73 5.41 15.88
CA VAL A 231 -10.10 6.69 16.55
C VAL A 231 -11.30 6.53 17.47
N ASP A 232 -12.36 5.85 17.02
CA ASP A 232 -13.56 5.61 17.84
C ASP A 232 -13.18 4.83 19.12
N GLU A 233 -12.31 3.81 19.01
CA GLU A 233 -11.83 3.05 20.17
C GLU A 233 -11.01 3.93 21.14
N ILE A 234 -10.17 4.83 20.63
CA ILE A 234 -9.43 5.79 21.47
C ILE A 234 -10.38 6.69 22.25
N LEU A 235 -11.41 7.24 21.60
CA LEU A 235 -12.36 8.16 22.22
C LEU A 235 -13.17 7.45 23.32
N LEU A 236 -13.72 6.27 23.04
CA LEU A 236 -14.47 5.47 24.01
C LEU A 236 -13.63 5.15 25.25
N ASN A 237 -12.38 4.71 25.06
CA ASN A 237 -11.49 4.39 26.18
C ASN A 237 -11.07 5.64 26.99
N THR A 238 -11.11 6.82 26.39
CA THR A 238 -10.78 8.09 27.07
C THR A 238 -11.94 8.57 27.94
N GLU A 239 -13.18 8.36 27.51
CA GLU A 239 -14.37 8.71 28.27
C GLU A 239 -14.54 7.84 29.53
N HIS A 240 -14.31 6.53 29.42
CA HIS A 240 -14.40 5.59 30.56
C HIS A 240 -13.33 5.83 31.64
N ASN A 241 -12.21 6.48 31.31
CA ASN A 241 -11.17 6.81 32.29
C ASN A 241 -11.41 8.14 33.02
N LYS A 242 -12.50 8.87 32.68
CA LYS A 242 -12.89 10.14 33.35
C LYS A 242 -14.03 9.98 34.38
N THR A 243 -14.64 8.78 34.42
CA THR A 243 -15.65 8.40 35.42
C THR A 243 -15.00 7.56 36.51
#